data_d581c0f410cebdb21f47c5e98bd75578
#
_entry.id   d581c0f410cebdb21f47c5e98bd75578
#
_cell.length_a   1.000
_cell.length_b   1.000
_cell.length_c   1.000
_cell.angle_alpha   90.00
_cell.angle_beta   90.00
_cell.angle_gamma   90.00
#
_symmetry.space_group_name_H-M   'P 1'
#
loop_
_entity.id
_entity.type
_entity.pdbx_description
1 polymer ?
#
loop_
_entity_poly.entity_id
_entity_poly.type
_entity_poly.pdbx_seq_one_letter_code
_entity_poly.pdbx_strand_id
1 'polypeptide(L)'
;MGSYLNPGNEAFAVALNSEIYVDKTGLLTYTNKVMNTLQGYICNSRPRRFGKSITANMLTAYYSKGCSSKEMFSGLEISRAKDFEKHLNQYDVLHWDIQWCMEPAGGPERIVSYISEKTISELKEYYPHILPEEIRSLPEALSRINAASGTKFIVIIDEWDVLIRDEAADLKTQEEYINFLRAMFKGTEPTKYIQLAYLTGILPVKKEKTQSALNNFKDYSMLHAGPIAPYVGFTETEVQKLCEVYGQKFEEVKRWYDGYQIGKYHVYNPNAVVNLMLEGEFQSYWSGTASYEAIVPLINMDFDGLKSAVIEMLSGDHVPVDVTSFQNDTVSFANKDDVLTYLIHLGYLAYDRTFRTAFIPNEEIRQELILATKRKKWNELIVFQKESEQLLKDTIQMNGNAVAKEIEKIHREYTSVIRYNNENSLSSVLSIAYLSSMQYYFKPIREFPAGRGFADFVFIPKPEFQNYYPALVVELKWDKSAVGAIEQIKEKQYGNALKDYQGNLLLAGINYNKKTKKHECVIEAMQK
;
A
#
# COMPACT_ATOMS: atom_id res chain seq x y z
N MET A 1 -14.08 -11.63 32.16
CA MET A 1 -13.60 -11.37 30.78
C MET A 1 -14.60 -11.91 29.81
N GLY A 2 -15.09 -11.07 28.91
CA GLY A 2 -15.95 -11.50 27.81
C GLY A 2 -15.15 -11.62 26.52
N SER A 3 -15.79 -12.12 25.48
CA SER A 3 -15.18 -12.18 24.13
C SER A 3 -15.21 -10.83 23.43
N TYR A 4 -16.22 -10.01 23.73
CA TYR A 4 -16.45 -8.69 23.14
C TYR A 4 -16.31 -7.56 24.16
N LEU A 5 -16.74 -7.78 25.41
CA LEU A 5 -16.60 -6.83 26.50
C LEU A 5 -15.38 -7.20 27.37
N ASN A 6 -14.47 -6.27 27.49
CA ASN A 6 -13.24 -6.44 28.28
C ASN A 6 -12.45 -7.70 27.91
N PRO A 7 -12.09 -7.90 26.61
CA PRO A 7 -11.27 -9.03 26.20
C PRO A 7 -9.90 -9.03 26.90
N GLY A 8 -9.24 -10.19 26.87
CA GLY A 8 -7.89 -10.38 27.40
C GLY A 8 -6.79 -9.76 26.54
N ASN A 9 -5.54 -10.00 26.92
CA ASN A 9 -4.35 -9.46 26.27
C ASN A 9 -3.53 -10.49 25.48
N GLU A 10 -4.04 -11.71 25.35
CA GLU A 10 -3.35 -12.86 24.77
C GLU A 10 -2.95 -12.58 23.32
N ALA A 11 -3.84 -11.96 22.55
CA ALA A 11 -3.57 -11.64 21.14
C ALA A 11 -2.39 -10.67 20.96
N PHE A 12 -2.23 -9.72 21.89
CA PHE A 12 -1.08 -8.82 21.86
C PHE A 12 0.19 -9.51 22.40
N ALA A 13 0.06 -10.41 23.37
CA ALA A 13 1.18 -11.23 23.87
C ALA A 13 1.82 -12.07 22.75
N VAL A 14 1.01 -12.66 21.86
CA VAL A 14 1.50 -13.39 20.68
C VAL A 14 2.36 -12.50 19.79
N ALA A 15 1.95 -11.25 19.55
CA ALA A 15 2.74 -10.31 18.77
C ALA A 15 4.07 -9.94 19.44
N LEU A 16 4.07 -9.73 20.76
CA LEU A 16 5.28 -9.43 21.53
C LEU A 16 6.28 -10.59 21.58
N ASN A 17 5.78 -11.84 21.57
CA ASN A 17 6.59 -13.04 21.58
C ASN A 17 7.18 -13.39 20.21
N SER A 18 6.84 -12.66 19.15
CA SER A 18 7.40 -12.85 17.82
C SER A 18 8.89 -12.51 17.81
N GLU A 19 9.68 -13.22 17.01
CA GLU A 19 11.13 -12.99 16.88
C GLU A 19 11.45 -11.53 16.49
N ILE A 20 10.61 -10.96 15.63
CA ILE A 20 10.70 -9.55 15.25
C ILE A 20 9.42 -8.84 15.70
N TYR A 21 9.56 -8.01 16.72
CA TYR A 21 8.53 -7.07 17.15
C TYR A 21 9.09 -5.65 17.10
N VAL A 22 8.38 -4.74 16.44
CA VAL A 22 8.71 -3.31 16.39
C VAL A 22 7.71 -2.55 17.24
N ASP A 23 8.21 -1.85 18.25
CA ASP A 23 7.38 -1.13 19.22
C ASP A 23 6.59 0.01 18.57
N LYS A 24 5.27 -0.09 18.61
CA LYS A 24 4.31 0.90 18.12
C LYS A 24 3.45 1.51 19.24
N THR A 25 3.83 1.26 20.49
CA THR A 25 3.07 1.72 21.65
C THR A 25 3.02 3.25 21.81
N GLY A 26 3.84 4.00 21.07
CA GLY A 26 3.70 5.44 20.91
C GLY A 26 2.32 5.89 20.40
N LEU A 27 1.58 5.01 19.69
CA LEU A 27 0.18 5.25 19.33
C LEU A 27 -0.69 5.49 20.56
N LEU A 28 -0.43 4.79 21.66
CA LEU A 28 -1.19 4.94 22.91
C LEU A 28 -1.04 6.34 23.54
N THR A 29 0.12 6.97 23.38
CA THR A 29 0.31 8.37 23.79
C THR A 29 -0.64 9.31 23.03
N TYR A 30 -0.83 9.05 21.72
CA TYR A 30 -1.78 9.82 20.94
C TYR A 30 -3.23 9.53 21.34
N THR A 31 -3.61 8.26 21.50
CA THR A 31 -5.00 7.89 21.87
C THR A 31 -5.35 8.34 23.27
N ASN A 32 -4.43 8.29 24.24
CA ASN A 32 -4.62 8.88 25.59
C ASN A 32 -4.95 10.38 25.50
N LYS A 33 -4.18 11.11 24.68
CA LYS A 33 -4.34 12.56 24.51
C LYS A 33 -5.70 12.96 23.93
N VAL A 34 -6.24 12.17 22.99
CA VAL A 34 -7.49 12.51 22.29
C VAL A 34 -8.73 11.89 22.93
N MET A 35 -8.56 11.06 23.94
CA MET A 35 -9.67 10.45 24.70
C MET A 35 -10.59 11.52 25.30
N ASN A 36 -11.90 11.32 25.24
CA ASN A 36 -12.92 12.29 25.66
C ASN A 36 -12.86 13.64 24.91
N THR A 37 -12.34 13.67 23.69
CA THR A 37 -12.33 14.86 22.81
C THR A 37 -13.04 14.55 21.50
N LEU A 38 -13.31 15.58 20.69
CA LEU A 38 -13.85 15.41 19.33
C LEU A 38 -12.90 14.67 18.38
N GLN A 39 -11.62 14.53 18.73
CA GLN A 39 -10.62 13.78 18.00
C GLN A 39 -10.52 12.31 18.44
N GLY A 40 -11.28 11.90 19.45
CA GLY A 40 -11.29 10.54 19.97
C GLY A 40 -11.98 9.50 19.09
N TYR A 41 -12.48 9.88 17.93
CA TYR A 41 -13.07 8.99 16.93
C TYR A 41 -12.09 8.84 15.77
N ILE A 42 -11.42 7.70 15.69
CA ILE A 42 -10.29 7.44 14.78
C ILE A 42 -10.67 6.31 13.83
N CYS A 43 -10.55 6.52 12.52
CA CYS A 43 -10.54 5.47 11.52
C CYS A 43 -9.13 5.38 10.93
N ASN A 44 -8.45 4.25 11.14
CA ASN A 44 -7.10 4.01 10.68
C ASN A 44 -7.09 2.97 9.56
N SER A 45 -6.91 3.44 8.33
CA SER A 45 -6.97 2.59 7.13
C SER A 45 -5.58 2.38 6.55
N ARG A 46 -5.20 1.10 6.39
CA ARG A 46 -3.94 0.67 5.80
C ARG A 46 -4.15 -0.58 4.95
N PRO A 47 -3.29 -0.85 3.99
CA PRO A 47 -3.29 -2.10 3.25
C PRO A 47 -3.23 -3.32 4.16
N ARG A 48 -3.48 -4.49 3.60
CA ARG A 48 -3.31 -5.75 4.32
C ARG A 48 -1.86 -5.89 4.82
N ARG A 49 -1.69 -6.55 5.99
CA ARG A 49 -0.38 -6.87 6.59
C ARG A 49 0.46 -5.68 7.07
N PHE A 50 -0.14 -4.50 7.21
CA PHE A 50 0.52 -3.34 7.81
C PHE A 50 0.47 -3.33 9.35
N GLY A 51 -0.05 -4.37 9.99
CA GLY A 51 -0.09 -4.48 11.45
C GLY A 51 -1.32 -3.85 12.11
N LYS A 52 -2.42 -3.64 11.37
CA LYS A 52 -3.67 -3.04 11.88
C LYS A 52 -4.23 -3.80 13.08
N SER A 53 -4.43 -5.11 12.95
CA SER A 53 -4.97 -5.95 14.02
C SER A 53 -4.06 -5.99 15.24
N ILE A 54 -2.72 -5.91 15.04
CA ILE A 54 -1.77 -5.80 16.16
C ILE A 54 -2.02 -4.49 16.92
N THR A 55 -2.30 -3.38 16.24
CA THR A 55 -2.63 -2.12 16.93
C THR A 55 -3.97 -2.18 17.66
N ALA A 56 -4.99 -2.82 17.10
CA ALA A 56 -6.28 -3.04 17.77
C ALA A 56 -6.11 -3.89 19.04
N ASN A 57 -5.36 -4.99 18.95
CA ASN A 57 -5.04 -5.86 20.08
C ASN A 57 -4.20 -5.15 21.14
N MET A 58 -3.24 -4.31 20.72
CA MET A 58 -2.43 -3.47 21.61
C MET A 58 -3.29 -2.48 22.41
N LEU A 59 -4.23 -1.78 21.74
CA LEU A 59 -5.17 -0.89 22.44
C LEU A 59 -6.04 -1.66 23.43
N THR A 60 -6.54 -2.83 23.06
CA THR A 60 -7.32 -3.68 23.94
C THR A 60 -6.51 -4.12 25.15
N ALA A 61 -5.31 -4.64 24.97
CA ALA A 61 -4.42 -5.06 26.04
C ALA A 61 -4.08 -3.91 27.00
N TYR A 62 -3.95 -2.68 26.48
CA TYR A 62 -3.63 -1.52 27.28
C TYR A 62 -4.82 -0.98 28.07
N TYR A 63 -5.99 -0.87 27.44
CA TYR A 63 -7.14 -0.18 28.03
C TYR A 63 -8.06 -1.08 28.84
N SER A 64 -8.20 -2.36 28.46
CA SER A 64 -9.24 -3.25 28.99
C SER A 64 -9.06 -3.54 30.48
N LYS A 65 -10.12 -3.33 31.27
CA LYS A 65 -10.22 -3.76 32.67
C LYS A 65 -10.12 -5.28 32.84
N GLY A 66 -10.36 -6.04 31.79
CA GLY A 66 -10.19 -7.49 31.76
C GLY A 66 -8.74 -7.95 31.78
N CYS A 67 -7.77 -7.02 31.63
CA CYS A 67 -6.37 -7.32 31.51
C CYS A 67 -5.57 -6.98 32.76
N SER A 68 -4.40 -7.64 32.91
CA SER A 68 -3.33 -7.27 33.84
C SER A 68 -2.04 -7.19 33.01
N SER A 69 -1.82 -6.02 32.39
CA SER A 69 -0.83 -5.88 31.30
C SER A 69 0.40 -5.06 31.68
N LYS A 70 0.59 -4.69 32.97
CA LYS A 70 1.68 -3.82 33.38
C LYS A 70 3.07 -4.35 32.97
N GLU A 71 3.31 -5.62 33.18
CA GLU A 71 4.59 -6.26 32.81
C GLU A 71 4.76 -6.32 31.29
N MET A 72 3.69 -6.58 30.55
CA MET A 72 3.68 -6.65 29.08
C MET A 72 4.14 -5.34 28.43
N PHE A 73 3.73 -4.19 28.99
CA PHE A 73 4.12 -2.87 28.50
C PHE A 73 5.39 -2.32 29.15
N SER A 74 5.95 -3.02 30.13
CA SER A 74 7.22 -2.62 30.77
C SER A 74 8.35 -2.65 29.75
N GLY A 75 9.08 -1.54 29.63
CA GLY A 75 10.16 -1.40 28.64
C GLY A 75 9.74 -0.90 27.26
N LEU A 76 8.46 -0.90 26.94
CA LEU A 76 7.94 -0.31 25.69
C LEU A 76 7.84 1.22 25.80
N GLU A 77 7.74 1.91 24.65
CA GLU A 77 7.74 3.37 24.56
C GLU A 77 6.69 4.01 25.49
N ILE A 78 5.48 3.46 25.52
CA ILE A 78 4.37 3.98 26.32
C ILE A 78 4.65 3.96 27.82
N SER A 79 5.48 3.04 28.33
CA SER A 79 5.81 2.96 29.75
C SER A 79 6.52 4.20 30.28
N ARG A 80 7.10 5.01 29.39
CA ARG A 80 7.77 6.28 29.70
C ARG A 80 6.81 7.47 29.75
N ALA A 81 5.56 7.28 29.33
CA ALA A 81 4.55 8.34 29.32
C ALA A 81 4.09 8.63 30.76
N LYS A 82 3.94 9.92 31.12
CA LYS A 82 3.54 10.35 32.45
C LYS A 82 2.16 9.85 32.89
N ASP A 83 1.30 9.56 31.93
CA ASP A 83 -0.07 9.10 32.11
C ASP A 83 -0.23 7.60 31.90
N PHE A 84 0.87 6.85 31.77
CA PHE A 84 0.87 5.40 31.51
C PHE A 84 -0.05 4.64 32.49
N GLU A 85 0.22 4.73 33.79
CA GLU A 85 -0.55 4.02 34.81
C GLU A 85 -1.98 4.55 34.96
N LYS A 86 -2.23 5.80 34.61
CA LYS A 86 -3.55 6.42 34.66
C LYS A 86 -4.54 5.73 33.72
N HIS A 87 -4.06 5.24 32.59
CA HIS A 87 -4.90 4.66 31.55
C HIS A 87 -4.79 3.14 31.45
N LEU A 88 -3.74 2.55 32.01
CA LEU A 88 -3.49 1.11 31.91
C LEU A 88 -4.57 0.29 32.62
N ASN A 89 -5.30 -0.52 31.86
CA ASN A 89 -6.35 -1.44 32.33
C ASN A 89 -7.48 -0.75 33.15
N GLN A 90 -7.89 0.44 32.74
CA GLN A 90 -8.84 1.25 33.49
C GLN A 90 -10.24 1.33 32.88
N TYR A 91 -10.43 0.79 31.65
CA TYR A 91 -11.62 1.11 30.89
C TYR A 91 -12.42 -0.13 30.49
N ASP A 92 -13.74 0.06 30.32
CA ASP A 92 -14.59 -0.92 29.65
C ASP A 92 -14.35 -0.81 28.15
N VAL A 93 -13.84 -1.89 27.56
CA VAL A 93 -13.47 -1.99 26.16
C VAL A 93 -14.41 -2.94 25.44
N LEU A 94 -15.04 -2.46 24.38
CA LEU A 94 -15.71 -3.29 23.39
C LEU A 94 -14.76 -3.50 22.21
N HIS A 95 -14.51 -4.75 21.84
CA HIS A 95 -13.65 -5.09 20.70
C HIS A 95 -14.35 -6.09 19.79
N TRP A 96 -14.53 -5.72 18.53
CA TRP A 96 -15.09 -6.58 17.49
C TRP A 96 -14.11 -6.71 16.32
N ASP A 97 -13.83 -7.95 15.94
CA ASP A 97 -13.23 -8.31 14.65
C ASP A 97 -14.37 -8.69 13.71
N ILE A 98 -14.70 -7.81 12.77
CA ILE A 98 -15.84 -8.00 11.87
C ILE A 98 -15.62 -9.18 10.93
N GLN A 99 -14.39 -9.39 10.47
CA GLN A 99 -14.04 -10.52 9.61
C GLN A 99 -14.28 -11.86 10.33
N TRP A 100 -13.86 -11.96 11.59
CA TRP A 100 -14.08 -13.17 12.38
C TRP A 100 -15.57 -13.40 12.67
N CYS A 101 -16.32 -12.34 12.90
CA CYS A 101 -17.76 -12.44 13.18
C CYS A 101 -18.59 -12.93 11.99
N MET A 102 -18.09 -12.90 10.75
CA MET A 102 -18.84 -13.29 9.55
C MET A 102 -19.32 -14.75 9.60
N GLU A 103 -18.42 -15.66 9.94
CA GLU A 103 -18.75 -17.10 9.98
C GLU A 103 -19.73 -17.45 11.11
N PRO A 104 -19.48 -17.10 12.39
CA PRO A 104 -20.41 -17.43 13.46
C PRO A 104 -21.75 -16.69 13.38
N ALA A 105 -21.83 -15.57 12.66
CA ALA A 105 -23.10 -14.91 12.35
C ALA A 105 -23.95 -15.70 11.33
N GLY A 106 -23.31 -16.53 10.50
CA GLY A 106 -23.95 -17.25 9.41
C GLY A 106 -24.15 -16.43 8.15
N GLY A 107 -23.38 -15.34 7.96
CA GLY A 107 -23.37 -14.51 6.78
C GLY A 107 -23.41 -13.01 7.06
N PRO A 108 -23.12 -12.18 6.04
CA PRO A 108 -23.02 -10.73 6.18
C PRO A 108 -24.32 -10.07 6.65
N GLU A 109 -25.48 -10.58 6.25
CA GLU A 109 -26.80 -10.04 6.58
C GLU A 109 -27.16 -10.15 8.08
N ARG A 110 -26.44 -10.98 8.85
CA ARG A 110 -26.68 -11.20 10.28
C ARG A 110 -25.65 -10.55 11.19
N ILE A 111 -24.64 -9.91 10.65
CA ILE A 111 -23.54 -9.34 11.44
C ILE A 111 -24.03 -8.36 12.51
N VAL A 112 -24.92 -7.45 12.15
CA VAL A 112 -25.42 -6.42 13.07
C VAL A 112 -26.18 -7.05 14.24
N SER A 113 -27.09 -8.00 13.95
CA SER A 113 -27.84 -8.71 14.98
C SER A 113 -26.91 -9.55 15.85
N TYR A 114 -26.01 -10.30 15.25
CA TYR A 114 -25.05 -11.15 15.96
C TYR A 114 -24.20 -10.36 16.95
N ILE A 115 -23.53 -9.29 16.48
CA ILE A 115 -22.67 -8.44 17.33
C ILE A 115 -23.50 -7.81 18.46
N SER A 116 -24.70 -7.31 18.14
CA SER A 116 -25.58 -6.69 19.14
C SER A 116 -26.00 -7.67 20.20
N GLU A 117 -26.52 -8.86 19.82
CA GLU A 117 -26.99 -9.87 20.75
C GLU A 117 -25.88 -10.38 21.66
N LYS A 118 -24.72 -10.72 21.10
CA LYS A 118 -23.58 -11.22 21.87
C LYS A 118 -23.04 -10.18 22.84
N THR A 119 -22.84 -8.95 22.37
CA THR A 119 -22.35 -7.86 23.22
C THR A 119 -23.36 -7.51 24.34
N ILE A 120 -24.66 -7.44 24.03
CA ILE A 120 -25.71 -7.18 25.04
C ILE A 120 -25.74 -8.31 26.08
N SER A 121 -25.57 -9.58 25.68
CA SER A 121 -25.48 -10.68 26.61
C SER A 121 -24.34 -10.50 27.63
N GLU A 122 -23.15 -10.19 27.16
CA GLU A 122 -21.99 -9.94 28.03
C GLU A 122 -22.21 -8.68 28.92
N LEU A 123 -22.84 -7.62 28.37
CA LEU A 123 -23.17 -6.42 29.13
C LEU A 123 -24.17 -6.72 30.25
N LYS A 124 -25.18 -7.59 30.05
CA LYS A 124 -26.11 -8.01 31.09
C LYS A 124 -25.41 -8.77 32.21
N GLU A 125 -24.49 -9.65 31.88
CA GLU A 125 -23.71 -10.39 32.87
C GLU A 125 -22.79 -9.47 33.69
N TYR A 126 -22.16 -8.48 33.03
CA TYR A 126 -21.21 -7.56 33.68
C TYR A 126 -21.92 -6.44 34.46
N TYR A 127 -23.07 -5.98 33.99
CA TYR A 127 -23.88 -4.94 34.59
C TYR A 127 -25.27 -5.48 34.99
N PRO A 128 -25.36 -6.39 35.97
CA PRO A 128 -26.63 -7.01 36.38
C PRO A 128 -27.62 -5.93 36.85
N HIS A 129 -28.88 -6.14 36.56
CA HIS A 129 -30.02 -5.27 36.95
C HIS A 129 -30.11 -3.89 36.27
N ILE A 130 -29.20 -3.53 35.36
CA ILE A 130 -29.26 -2.24 34.62
C ILE A 130 -30.07 -2.38 33.34
N LEU A 131 -29.88 -3.49 32.62
CA LEU A 131 -30.48 -3.71 31.30
C LEU A 131 -31.74 -4.58 31.39
N PRO A 132 -32.88 -4.16 30.80
CA PRO A 132 -34.06 -4.99 30.70
C PRO A 132 -33.82 -6.22 29.82
N GLU A 133 -34.61 -7.30 30.06
CA GLU A 133 -34.48 -8.55 29.30
C GLU A 133 -34.80 -8.40 27.81
N GLU A 134 -35.70 -7.51 27.47
CA GLU A 134 -36.16 -7.25 26.10
C GLU A 134 -35.27 -6.35 25.29
N ILE A 135 -34.20 -5.76 25.88
CA ILE A 135 -33.33 -4.84 25.16
C ILE A 135 -32.62 -5.53 23.98
N ARG A 136 -32.67 -4.90 22.81
CA ARG A 136 -32.04 -5.39 21.56
C ARG A 136 -31.12 -4.38 20.91
N SER A 137 -31.25 -3.12 21.27
CA SER A 137 -30.44 -2.03 20.72
C SER A 137 -29.15 -1.85 21.53
N LEU A 138 -28.00 -2.12 20.90
CA LEU A 138 -26.72 -1.95 21.57
C LEU A 138 -26.42 -0.49 21.94
N PRO A 139 -26.66 0.53 21.08
CA PRO A 139 -26.52 1.94 21.48
C PRO A 139 -27.37 2.30 22.70
N GLU A 140 -28.59 1.80 22.75
CA GLU A 140 -29.49 2.02 23.90
C GLU A 140 -28.95 1.35 25.17
N ALA A 141 -28.41 0.12 25.05
CA ALA A 141 -27.81 -0.58 26.20
C ALA A 141 -26.65 0.23 26.79
N LEU A 142 -25.74 0.73 25.95
CA LEU A 142 -24.60 1.56 26.38
C LEU A 142 -25.06 2.88 27.03
N SER A 143 -26.08 3.53 26.45
CA SER A 143 -26.66 4.75 27.02
C SER A 143 -27.26 4.52 28.38
N ARG A 144 -28.00 3.42 28.57
CA ARG A 144 -28.59 3.05 29.88
C ARG A 144 -27.54 2.75 30.94
N ILE A 145 -26.48 2.02 30.59
CA ILE A 145 -25.38 1.74 31.50
C ILE A 145 -24.68 3.05 31.89
N ASN A 146 -24.42 3.91 30.95
CA ASN A 146 -23.83 5.21 31.24
C ASN A 146 -24.71 6.06 32.17
N ALA A 147 -26.02 6.12 31.92
CA ALA A 147 -26.95 6.87 32.77
C ALA A 147 -27.01 6.33 34.20
N ALA A 148 -26.90 5.01 34.40
CA ALA A 148 -26.95 4.37 35.70
C ALA A 148 -25.64 4.38 36.48
N SER A 149 -24.49 4.29 35.80
CA SER A 149 -23.16 4.07 36.42
C SER A 149 -22.12 5.15 36.10
N GLY A 150 -22.39 6.05 35.15
CA GLY A 150 -21.42 6.99 34.63
C GLY A 150 -20.33 6.34 33.73
N THR A 151 -20.41 5.05 33.47
CA THR A 151 -19.40 4.32 32.67
C THR A 151 -19.34 4.83 31.24
N LYS A 152 -18.11 5.03 30.76
CA LYS A 152 -17.83 5.31 29.36
C LYS A 152 -16.99 4.18 28.76
N PHE A 153 -17.29 3.87 27.50
CA PHE A 153 -16.66 2.78 26.78
C PHE A 153 -15.59 3.23 25.81
N ILE A 154 -14.60 2.39 25.60
CA ILE A 154 -13.71 2.42 24.44
C ILE A 154 -14.21 1.39 23.46
N VAL A 155 -14.43 1.79 22.20
CA VAL A 155 -14.92 0.88 21.15
C VAL A 155 -13.82 0.69 20.11
N ILE A 156 -13.42 -0.56 19.90
CA ILE A 156 -12.41 -0.97 18.93
C ILE A 156 -13.09 -1.89 17.92
N ILE A 157 -12.98 -1.55 16.63
CA ILE A 157 -13.52 -2.37 15.53
C ILE A 157 -12.38 -2.68 14.56
N ASP A 158 -11.99 -3.95 14.51
CA ASP A 158 -11.02 -4.41 13.52
C ASP A 158 -11.73 -4.88 12.24
N GLU A 159 -11.11 -4.64 11.07
CA GLU A 159 -11.65 -4.93 9.73
C GLU A 159 -13.07 -4.35 9.53
N TRP A 160 -13.30 -3.10 9.99
CA TRP A 160 -14.61 -2.44 9.97
C TRP A 160 -15.27 -2.43 8.58
N ASP A 161 -14.45 -2.42 7.53
CA ASP A 161 -14.87 -2.24 6.13
C ASP A 161 -15.07 -3.56 5.38
N VAL A 162 -15.00 -4.69 6.05
CA VAL A 162 -15.11 -6.00 5.39
C VAL A 162 -16.44 -6.15 4.63
N LEU A 163 -17.57 -5.73 5.21
CA LEU A 163 -18.86 -5.79 4.53
C LEU A 163 -18.94 -4.83 3.31
N ILE A 164 -18.18 -3.76 3.33
CA ILE A 164 -18.14 -2.80 2.21
C ILE A 164 -17.33 -3.35 1.04
N ARG A 165 -16.39 -4.27 1.31
CA ARG A 165 -15.50 -4.90 0.32
C ARG A 165 -15.94 -6.30 -0.08
N ASP A 166 -16.86 -6.91 0.66
CA ASP A 166 -17.30 -8.28 0.41
C ASP A 166 -18.37 -8.31 -0.70
N GLU A 167 -18.08 -9.06 -1.76
CA GLU A 167 -19.01 -9.23 -2.88
C GLU A 167 -20.30 -9.96 -2.49
N ALA A 168 -20.29 -10.73 -1.38
CA ALA A 168 -21.47 -11.42 -0.86
C ALA A 168 -22.42 -10.47 -0.11
N ALA A 169 -21.93 -9.31 0.34
CA ALA A 169 -22.75 -8.31 1.03
C ALA A 169 -23.46 -7.41 -0.01
N ASP A 170 -24.76 -7.59 -0.16
CA ASP A 170 -25.57 -6.73 -1.01
C ASP A 170 -25.67 -5.29 -0.47
N LEU A 171 -26.14 -4.37 -1.30
CA LEU A 171 -26.25 -2.94 -0.93
C LEU A 171 -27.12 -2.72 0.31
N LYS A 172 -28.16 -3.53 0.50
CA LYS A 172 -29.04 -3.43 1.67
C LYS A 172 -28.31 -3.80 2.96
N THR A 173 -27.58 -4.90 2.93
CA THR A 173 -26.73 -5.35 4.04
C THR A 173 -25.67 -4.30 4.40
N GLN A 174 -25.01 -3.73 3.39
CA GLN A 174 -24.05 -2.63 3.60
C GLN A 174 -24.71 -1.41 4.24
N GLU A 175 -25.90 -1.03 3.78
CA GLU A 175 -26.65 0.10 4.33
C GLU A 175 -27.09 -0.15 5.78
N GLU A 176 -27.58 -1.35 6.10
CA GLU A 176 -27.93 -1.76 7.47
C GLU A 176 -26.74 -1.67 8.41
N TYR A 177 -25.57 -2.13 7.96
CA TYR A 177 -24.34 -2.03 8.73
C TYR A 177 -23.89 -0.58 8.94
N ILE A 178 -23.90 0.25 7.90
CA ILE A 178 -23.59 1.68 8.02
C ILE A 178 -24.58 2.40 8.96
N ASN A 179 -25.85 2.05 8.91
CA ASN A 179 -26.85 2.61 9.82
C ASN A 179 -26.62 2.19 11.28
N PHE A 180 -26.18 0.95 11.51
CA PHE A 180 -25.74 0.51 12.83
C PHE A 180 -24.54 1.35 13.33
N LEU A 181 -23.50 1.54 12.51
CA LEU A 181 -22.35 2.36 12.89
C LEU A 181 -22.75 3.83 13.14
N ARG A 182 -23.70 4.37 12.38
CA ARG A 182 -24.26 5.70 12.65
C ARG A 182 -24.97 5.78 14.00
N ALA A 183 -25.80 4.79 14.32
CA ALA A 183 -26.47 4.73 15.61
C ALA A 183 -25.50 4.62 16.77
N MET A 184 -24.39 3.88 16.58
CA MET A 184 -23.32 3.75 17.58
C MET A 184 -22.55 5.03 17.82
N PHE A 185 -22.25 5.81 16.76
CA PHE A 185 -21.20 6.83 16.84
C PHE A 185 -21.67 8.25 16.52
N LYS A 186 -22.79 8.45 15.80
CA LYS A 186 -23.17 9.77 15.30
C LYS A 186 -24.17 10.47 16.19
N GLY A 187 -23.98 11.75 16.43
CA GLY A 187 -24.86 12.58 17.23
C GLY A 187 -24.33 12.87 18.63
N THR A 188 -25.16 13.49 19.47
CA THR A 188 -24.76 13.92 20.81
C THR A 188 -24.77 12.75 21.82
N GLU A 189 -25.74 11.81 21.71
CA GLU A 189 -25.88 10.72 22.66
C GLU A 189 -24.63 9.83 22.76
N PRO A 190 -24.01 9.36 21.64
CA PRO A 190 -22.77 8.57 21.72
C PRO A 190 -21.64 9.25 22.48
N THR A 191 -21.53 10.57 22.45
CA THR A 191 -20.46 11.28 23.18
C THR A 191 -20.55 11.17 24.68
N LYS A 192 -21.71 10.80 25.22
CA LYS A 192 -21.92 10.59 26.66
C LYS A 192 -21.31 9.30 27.14
N TYR A 193 -21.39 8.22 26.32
CA TYR A 193 -20.97 6.87 26.71
C TYR A 193 -19.76 6.33 25.94
N ILE A 194 -19.31 6.97 24.85
CA ILE A 194 -18.07 6.62 24.15
C ILE A 194 -17.01 7.69 24.42
N GLN A 195 -15.86 7.27 24.94
CA GLN A 195 -14.73 8.16 25.19
C GLN A 195 -13.62 8.03 24.17
N LEU A 196 -13.53 6.89 23.47
CA LEU A 196 -12.60 6.63 22.36
C LEU A 196 -13.23 5.60 21.43
N ALA A 197 -13.17 5.85 20.14
CA ALA A 197 -13.52 4.87 19.11
C ALA A 197 -12.34 4.71 18.16
N TYR A 198 -11.92 3.47 17.90
CA TYR A 198 -10.81 3.14 17.01
C TYR A 198 -11.24 2.07 16.01
N LEU A 199 -11.44 2.48 14.78
CA LEU A 199 -11.77 1.60 13.67
C LEU A 199 -10.50 1.32 12.86
N THR A 200 -10.28 0.06 12.48
CA THR A 200 -9.21 -0.30 11.57
C THR A 200 -9.74 -1.13 10.40
N GLY A 201 -9.21 -0.86 9.21
CA GLY A 201 -9.62 -1.48 7.96
C GLY A 201 -8.69 -1.13 6.82
N ILE A 202 -9.08 -1.45 5.60
CA ILE A 202 -8.37 -1.07 4.37
C ILE A 202 -8.90 0.27 3.86
N LEU A 203 -10.21 0.42 3.81
CA LEU A 203 -10.86 1.63 3.31
C LEU A 203 -11.08 2.66 4.43
N PRO A 204 -10.92 3.95 4.13
CA PRO A 204 -11.45 5.01 4.98
C PRO A 204 -12.98 4.97 4.99
N VAL A 205 -13.59 5.69 5.92
CA VAL A 205 -15.05 5.68 6.07
C VAL A 205 -15.76 6.00 4.75
N LYS A 206 -16.76 5.18 4.40
CA LYS A 206 -17.57 5.33 3.19
C LYS A 206 -18.12 6.75 3.06
N LYS A 207 -18.00 7.33 1.87
CA LYS A 207 -18.64 8.60 1.54
C LYS A 207 -20.07 8.37 1.07
N GLU A 208 -20.92 9.31 1.38
CA GLU A 208 -22.28 9.42 0.81
C GLU A 208 -22.36 10.73 0.06
N LYS A 209 -22.33 10.68 -1.26
CA LYS A 209 -22.18 11.85 -2.12
C LYS A 209 -20.88 12.60 -1.79
N THR A 210 -20.98 13.75 -1.12
CA THR A 210 -19.84 14.60 -0.75
C THR A 210 -19.44 14.52 0.72
N GLN A 211 -20.15 13.74 1.54
CA GLN A 211 -19.90 13.65 2.99
C GLN A 211 -19.57 12.22 3.41
N SER A 212 -18.74 12.09 4.45
CA SER A 212 -18.52 10.80 5.10
C SER A 212 -19.78 10.33 5.82
N ALA A 213 -20.09 9.03 5.75
CA ALA A 213 -21.17 8.41 6.47
C ALA A 213 -21.04 8.61 7.99
N LEU A 214 -19.79 8.63 8.49
CA LEU A 214 -19.40 8.89 9.87
C LEU A 214 -18.47 10.13 9.91
N ASN A 215 -19.02 11.31 9.69
CA ASN A 215 -18.28 12.56 9.54
C ASN A 215 -17.59 13.06 10.83
N ASN A 216 -17.87 12.43 11.96
CA ASN A 216 -17.21 12.67 13.23
C ASN A 216 -15.89 11.90 13.39
N PHE A 217 -15.61 10.91 12.55
CA PHE A 217 -14.33 10.19 12.54
C PHE A 217 -13.23 11.00 11.84
N LYS A 218 -12.03 10.92 12.40
CA LYS A 218 -10.79 11.34 11.74
C LYS A 218 -10.25 10.16 10.94
N ASP A 219 -10.33 10.28 9.61
CA ASP A 219 -9.79 9.28 8.70
C ASP A 219 -8.28 9.47 8.53
N TYR A 220 -7.54 8.42 8.85
CA TYR A 220 -6.11 8.30 8.59
C TYR A 220 -5.86 7.14 7.63
N SER A 221 -5.50 7.45 6.40
CA SER A 221 -5.40 6.50 5.30
C SER A 221 -4.06 6.60 4.57
N MET A 222 -3.89 5.86 3.48
CA MET A 222 -2.73 5.96 2.60
C MET A 222 -2.61 7.35 1.95
N LEU A 223 -3.71 8.06 1.79
CA LEU A 223 -3.73 9.42 1.25
C LEU A 223 -3.46 10.49 2.33
N HIS A 224 -3.80 10.19 3.58
CA HIS A 224 -3.63 11.14 4.70
C HIS A 224 -3.53 10.40 6.03
N ALA A 225 -2.32 10.14 6.50
CA ALA A 225 -2.10 9.38 7.74
C ALA A 225 -1.95 10.24 9.01
N GLY A 226 -1.85 11.56 8.89
CA GLY A 226 -1.79 12.49 10.03
C GLY A 226 -0.75 12.10 11.09
N PRO A 227 -1.06 12.34 12.37
CA PRO A 227 -0.13 12.07 13.47
C PRO A 227 0.13 10.59 13.75
N ILE A 228 -0.71 9.68 13.24
CA ILE A 228 -0.56 8.24 13.46
C ILE A 228 0.26 7.54 12.38
N ALA A 229 0.77 8.29 11.39
CA ALA A 229 1.57 7.77 10.28
C ALA A 229 2.67 6.75 10.68
N PRO A 230 3.51 6.98 11.72
CA PRO A 230 4.61 6.10 12.05
C PRO A 230 4.20 4.84 12.82
N TYR A 231 2.94 4.74 13.26
CA TYR A 231 2.53 3.67 14.18
C TYR A 231 1.88 2.46 13.48
N VAL A 232 1.60 2.54 12.19
CA VAL A 232 1.04 1.42 11.41
C VAL A 232 1.85 1.24 10.13
N GLY A 233 2.56 0.12 10.04
CA GLY A 233 3.65 -0.10 9.11
C GLY A 233 5.01 0.14 9.78
N PHE A 234 6.11 -0.21 9.11
CA PHE A 234 7.47 0.08 9.60
C PHE A 234 8.01 1.34 8.96
N THR A 235 8.58 2.22 9.76
CA THR A 235 9.28 3.42 9.27
C THR A 235 10.66 3.08 8.72
N GLU A 236 11.21 3.93 7.86
CA GLU A 236 12.55 3.76 7.30
C GLU A 236 13.62 3.54 8.39
N THR A 237 13.58 4.32 9.47
CA THR A 237 14.53 4.18 10.59
C THR A 237 14.43 2.83 11.30
N GLU A 238 13.23 2.27 11.43
CA GLU A 238 13.03 0.95 12.03
C GLU A 238 13.55 -0.15 11.09
N VAL A 239 13.32 -0.01 9.79
CA VAL A 239 13.83 -0.95 8.78
C VAL A 239 15.36 -0.90 8.71
N GLN A 240 15.98 0.27 8.79
CA GLN A 240 17.44 0.40 8.86
C GLN A 240 18.03 -0.38 10.03
N LYS A 241 17.42 -0.24 11.22
CA LYS A 241 17.86 -1.00 12.42
C LYS A 241 17.71 -2.50 12.24
N LEU A 242 16.62 -2.96 11.61
CA LEU A 242 16.44 -4.38 11.30
C LEU A 242 17.51 -4.85 10.30
N CYS A 243 17.82 -4.07 9.27
CA CYS A 243 18.90 -4.39 8.33
C CYS A 243 20.26 -4.54 9.03
N GLU A 244 20.58 -3.68 10.00
CA GLU A 244 21.82 -3.78 10.79
C GLU A 244 21.87 -5.07 11.62
N VAL A 245 20.74 -5.45 12.26
CA VAL A 245 20.65 -6.65 13.10
C VAL A 245 20.73 -7.94 12.29
N TYR A 246 20.04 -7.97 11.12
CA TYR A 246 19.93 -9.17 10.28
C TYR A 246 20.92 -9.21 9.12
N GLY A 247 21.83 -8.23 9.02
CA GLY A 247 22.89 -8.20 8.01
C GLY A 247 22.40 -7.94 6.57
N GLN A 248 21.23 -7.31 6.41
CA GLN A 248 20.69 -6.97 5.10
C GLN A 248 21.20 -5.63 4.58
N LYS A 249 21.38 -5.51 3.26
CA LYS A 249 21.77 -4.25 2.63
C LYS A 249 20.56 -3.32 2.51
N PHE A 250 20.55 -2.25 3.29
CA PHE A 250 19.41 -1.33 3.34
C PHE A 250 18.97 -0.79 1.97
N GLU A 251 19.91 -0.42 1.10
CA GLU A 251 19.59 0.10 -0.25
C GLU A 251 18.85 -0.94 -1.11
N GLU A 252 19.12 -2.23 -0.91
CA GLU A 252 18.43 -3.31 -1.60
C GLU A 252 17.01 -3.52 -1.01
N VAL A 253 16.88 -3.49 0.31
CA VAL A 253 15.59 -3.52 1.01
C VAL A 253 14.71 -2.36 0.57
N LYS A 254 15.29 -1.17 0.45
CA LYS A 254 14.60 0.02 -0.05
C LYS A 254 14.04 -0.17 -1.47
N ARG A 255 14.83 -0.71 -2.38
CA ARG A 255 14.38 -0.98 -3.76
C ARG A 255 13.21 -1.97 -3.82
N TRP A 256 13.24 -2.97 -2.96
CA TRP A 256 12.25 -4.04 -2.97
C TRP A 256 10.95 -3.69 -2.25
N TYR A 257 11.00 -2.92 -1.16
CA TYR A 257 9.86 -2.82 -0.23
C TYR A 257 9.49 -1.39 0.21
N ASP A 258 10.25 -0.34 -0.18
CA ASP A 258 9.90 1.06 0.06
C ASP A 258 8.83 1.56 -0.92
N GLY A 259 8.51 2.83 -0.85
CA GLY A 259 7.72 3.57 -1.83
C GLY A 259 6.40 4.13 -1.31
N TYR A 260 6.01 3.84 -0.07
CA TYR A 260 4.84 4.46 0.53
C TYR A 260 5.26 5.68 1.35
N GLN A 261 5.23 6.85 0.72
CA GLN A 261 5.46 8.11 1.43
C GLN A 261 4.17 8.60 2.06
N ILE A 262 4.08 8.51 3.39
CA ILE A 262 2.91 8.91 4.16
C ILE A 262 3.26 10.11 5.04
N GLY A 263 2.92 11.31 4.58
CA GLY A 263 3.39 12.55 5.17
C GLY A 263 4.91 12.69 5.02
N LYS A 264 5.62 12.80 6.13
CA LYS A 264 7.09 12.87 6.16
C LYS A 264 7.79 11.50 6.31
N TYR A 265 7.03 10.42 6.45
CA TYR A 265 7.56 9.08 6.70
C TYR A 265 7.55 8.23 5.44
N HIS A 266 8.65 7.52 5.20
CA HIS A 266 8.67 6.34 4.36
C HIS A 266 8.21 5.15 5.19
N VAL A 267 7.18 4.47 4.73
CA VAL A 267 6.53 3.37 5.47
C VAL A 267 6.59 2.10 4.62
N TYR A 268 7.05 1.04 5.23
CA TYR A 268 7.23 -0.29 4.63
C TYR A 268 6.15 -1.25 5.11
N ASN A 269 5.85 -2.25 4.29
CA ASN A 269 4.99 -3.36 4.70
C ASN A 269 5.74 -4.24 5.72
N PRO A 270 5.26 -4.35 6.98
CA PRO A 270 5.91 -5.17 7.99
C PRO A 270 6.09 -6.64 7.59
N ASN A 271 5.08 -7.22 6.92
CA ASN A 271 5.14 -8.62 6.52
C ASN A 271 6.29 -8.90 5.53
N ALA A 272 6.48 -8.04 4.53
CA ALA A 272 7.56 -8.20 3.57
C ALA A 272 8.93 -8.04 4.25
N VAL A 273 9.07 -7.03 5.09
CA VAL A 273 10.33 -6.77 5.82
C VAL A 273 10.65 -7.92 6.79
N VAL A 274 9.69 -8.36 7.59
CA VAL A 274 9.90 -9.46 8.56
C VAL A 274 10.32 -10.75 7.85
N ASN A 275 9.60 -11.15 6.79
CA ASN A 275 9.95 -12.36 6.06
C ASN A 275 11.33 -12.26 5.40
N LEU A 276 11.68 -11.12 4.81
CA LEU A 276 13.04 -10.91 4.30
C LEU A 276 14.10 -11.08 5.40
N MET A 277 13.89 -10.50 6.59
CA MET A 277 14.85 -10.62 7.69
C MET A 277 15.02 -12.07 8.15
N LEU A 278 13.93 -12.84 8.19
CA LEU A 278 13.95 -14.23 8.64
C LEU A 278 14.45 -15.21 7.58
N GLU A 279 14.11 -15.01 6.32
CA GLU A 279 14.42 -15.92 5.22
C GLU A 279 15.70 -15.54 4.46
N GLY A 280 16.06 -14.25 4.46
CA GLY A 280 17.25 -13.74 3.77
C GLY A 280 17.10 -13.61 2.25
N GLU A 281 15.91 -13.85 1.67
CA GLU A 281 15.67 -13.89 0.24
C GLU A 281 14.82 -12.69 -0.22
N PHE A 282 15.28 -11.99 -1.27
CA PHE A 282 14.53 -10.91 -1.90
C PHE A 282 13.51 -11.47 -2.88
N GLN A 283 12.24 -11.48 -2.50
CA GLN A 283 11.12 -11.99 -3.30
C GLN A 283 9.83 -11.24 -2.97
N SER A 284 8.73 -11.52 -3.71
CA SER A 284 7.43 -11.03 -3.31
C SER A 284 6.85 -11.88 -2.18
N TYR A 285 6.69 -11.26 -1.03
CA TYR A 285 5.95 -11.82 0.12
C TYR A 285 4.47 -11.39 0.10
N TRP A 286 4.08 -10.59 -0.89
CA TRP A 286 2.70 -10.14 -1.09
C TRP A 286 1.82 -11.26 -1.64
N SER A 287 2.35 -12.07 -2.56
CA SER A 287 1.64 -13.09 -3.34
C SER A 287 1.18 -14.32 -2.55
N GLY A 288 1.71 -14.58 -1.37
CA GLY A 288 1.33 -15.74 -0.54
C GLY A 288 -0.14 -15.78 -0.08
N THR A 289 -1.01 -14.89 -0.58
CA THR A 289 -2.41 -14.72 -0.13
C THR A 289 -3.43 -14.50 -1.24
N ALA A 290 -3.21 -15.01 -2.45
CA ALA A 290 -4.14 -14.82 -3.57
C ALA A 290 -4.44 -13.34 -3.92
N SER A 291 -3.59 -12.42 -3.48
CA SER A 291 -3.85 -10.98 -3.61
C SER A 291 -3.85 -10.47 -5.04
N TYR A 292 -3.09 -11.10 -5.96
CA TYR A 292 -3.17 -10.74 -7.38
C TYR A 292 -4.54 -11.07 -8.00
N GLU A 293 -5.28 -12.06 -7.48
CA GLU A 293 -6.63 -12.38 -7.96
C GLU A 293 -7.61 -11.23 -7.69
N ALA A 294 -7.39 -10.48 -6.63
CA ALA A 294 -8.18 -9.28 -6.33
C ALA A 294 -7.89 -8.11 -7.28
N ILE A 295 -6.67 -8.02 -7.84
CA ILE A 295 -6.31 -6.93 -8.77
C ILE A 295 -6.85 -7.17 -10.17
N VAL A 296 -6.85 -8.44 -10.62
CA VAL A 296 -7.21 -8.80 -12.00
C VAL A 296 -8.58 -8.25 -12.43
N PRO A 297 -9.66 -8.36 -11.64
CA PRO A 297 -10.93 -7.74 -11.99
C PRO A 297 -10.82 -6.22 -12.14
N LEU A 298 -10.11 -5.55 -11.23
CA LEU A 298 -9.98 -4.10 -11.18
C LEU A 298 -9.27 -3.53 -12.40
N ILE A 299 -8.08 -4.04 -12.73
CA ILE A 299 -7.32 -3.56 -13.88
C ILE A 299 -7.94 -3.93 -15.23
N ASN A 300 -8.90 -4.86 -15.24
CA ASN A 300 -9.66 -5.28 -16.42
C ASN A 300 -11.01 -4.56 -16.57
N MET A 301 -11.35 -3.63 -15.68
CA MET A 301 -12.53 -2.79 -15.85
C MET A 301 -12.42 -1.94 -17.12
N ASP A 302 -13.54 -1.79 -17.82
CA ASP A 302 -13.59 -1.08 -19.11
C ASP A 302 -13.73 0.44 -18.91
N PHE A 303 -12.76 1.04 -18.21
CA PHE A 303 -12.66 2.49 -18.09
C PHE A 303 -11.61 3.04 -19.04
N ASP A 304 -11.98 4.11 -19.77
CA ASP A 304 -11.07 4.78 -20.70
C ASP A 304 -9.79 5.24 -19.99
N GLY A 305 -8.65 4.89 -20.57
CA GLY A 305 -7.32 5.22 -20.05
C GLY A 305 -6.83 4.38 -18.87
N LEU A 306 -7.60 3.44 -18.32
CA LEU A 306 -7.15 2.63 -17.18
C LEU A 306 -5.99 1.70 -17.57
N LYS A 307 -6.10 0.99 -18.68
CA LYS A 307 -5.03 0.11 -19.17
C LYS A 307 -3.76 0.88 -19.48
N SER A 308 -3.88 2.04 -20.13
CA SER A 308 -2.75 2.92 -20.42
C SER A 308 -2.05 3.36 -19.15
N ALA A 309 -2.81 3.78 -18.13
CA ALA A 309 -2.27 4.19 -16.84
C ALA A 309 -1.48 3.05 -16.17
N VAL A 310 -1.98 1.82 -16.20
CA VAL A 310 -1.27 0.65 -15.65
C VAL A 310 0.03 0.38 -16.40
N ILE A 311 0.01 0.48 -17.74
CA ILE A 311 1.22 0.30 -18.57
C ILE A 311 2.25 1.38 -18.30
N GLU A 312 1.84 2.65 -18.24
CA GLU A 312 2.72 3.77 -17.90
C GLU A 312 3.37 3.58 -16.53
N MET A 313 2.61 3.18 -15.52
CA MET A 313 3.15 2.91 -14.18
C MET A 313 4.08 1.68 -14.15
N LEU A 314 3.78 0.62 -14.92
CA LEU A 314 4.67 -0.53 -15.06
C LEU A 314 6.00 -0.13 -15.72
N SER A 315 5.99 0.83 -16.63
CA SER A 315 7.21 1.38 -17.23
C SER A 315 7.97 2.34 -16.30
N GLY A 316 7.42 2.62 -15.13
CA GLY A 316 8.06 3.43 -14.08
C GLY A 316 7.61 4.89 -14.05
N ASP A 317 6.61 5.27 -14.85
CA ASP A 317 6.08 6.62 -14.85
C ASP A 317 5.06 6.85 -13.74
N HIS A 318 4.81 8.11 -13.45
CA HIS A 318 3.77 8.55 -12.54
C HIS A 318 2.55 9.01 -13.35
N VAL A 319 1.35 8.57 -12.96
CA VAL A 319 0.11 8.90 -13.67
C VAL A 319 -0.74 9.85 -12.84
N PRO A 320 -1.22 10.96 -13.39
CA PRO A 320 -2.15 11.84 -12.70
C PRO A 320 -3.42 11.10 -12.27
N VAL A 321 -3.86 11.32 -11.02
CA VAL A 321 -5.07 10.72 -10.47
C VAL A 321 -5.85 11.71 -9.61
N ASP A 322 -7.17 11.78 -9.82
CA ASP A 322 -8.08 12.51 -8.95
C ASP A 322 -8.66 11.58 -7.88
N VAL A 323 -8.10 11.65 -6.68
CA VAL A 323 -8.51 10.83 -5.53
C VAL A 323 -9.80 11.32 -4.86
N THR A 324 -10.42 12.40 -5.34
CA THR A 324 -11.59 13.01 -4.67
C THR A 324 -12.90 12.36 -5.09
N SER A 325 -12.98 11.78 -6.29
CA SER A 325 -14.19 11.15 -6.84
C SER A 325 -14.55 9.83 -6.15
N PHE A 326 -13.57 9.09 -5.68
CA PHE A 326 -13.76 7.78 -5.06
C PHE A 326 -14.64 7.84 -3.79
N GLN A 327 -15.68 7.00 -3.74
CA GLN A 327 -16.66 6.98 -2.66
C GLN A 327 -16.29 6.06 -1.49
N ASN A 328 -15.07 5.49 -1.50
CA ASN A 328 -14.57 4.54 -0.51
C ASN A 328 -15.43 3.26 -0.42
N ASP A 329 -15.89 2.77 -1.56
CA ASP A 329 -16.55 1.47 -1.71
C ASP A 329 -16.16 0.79 -3.03
N THR A 330 -16.59 -0.46 -3.22
CA THR A 330 -16.27 -1.27 -4.41
C THR A 330 -17.37 -1.29 -5.47
N VAL A 331 -18.50 -0.60 -5.22
CA VAL A 331 -19.72 -0.70 -6.05
C VAL A 331 -19.90 0.54 -6.93
N SER A 332 -19.32 1.67 -6.51
CA SER A 332 -19.57 2.98 -7.14
C SER A 332 -18.44 3.48 -8.05
N PHE A 333 -17.61 2.58 -8.59
CA PHE A 333 -16.57 2.97 -9.56
C PHE A 333 -17.22 3.60 -10.81
N ALA A 334 -16.89 4.86 -11.08
CA ALA A 334 -17.40 5.62 -12.21
C ALA A 334 -16.35 5.89 -13.30
N ASN A 335 -15.08 5.80 -12.97
CA ASN A 335 -13.97 6.12 -13.86
C ASN A 335 -12.65 5.43 -13.43
N LYS A 336 -11.58 5.57 -14.23
CA LYS A 336 -10.26 5.01 -13.94
C LYS A 336 -9.66 5.51 -12.61
N ASP A 337 -9.93 6.76 -12.25
CA ASP A 337 -9.33 7.38 -11.06
C ASP A 337 -9.88 6.78 -9.77
N ASP A 338 -11.15 6.34 -9.76
CA ASP A 338 -11.73 5.59 -8.65
C ASP A 338 -11.03 4.24 -8.46
N VAL A 339 -10.78 3.51 -9.55
CA VAL A 339 -10.06 2.24 -9.52
C VAL A 339 -8.61 2.44 -9.05
N LEU A 340 -7.92 3.44 -9.59
CA LEU A 340 -6.54 3.77 -9.17
C LEU A 340 -6.49 4.17 -7.69
N THR A 341 -7.48 4.95 -7.21
CA THR A 341 -7.58 5.34 -5.81
C THR A 341 -7.82 4.12 -4.90
N TYR A 342 -8.68 3.21 -5.33
CA TYR A 342 -8.88 1.95 -4.60
C TYR A 342 -7.59 1.12 -4.54
N LEU A 343 -6.84 1.01 -5.64
CA LEU A 343 -5.54 0.34 -5.67
C LEU A 343 -4.50 1.01 -4.74
N ILE A 344 -4.57 2.34 -4.53
CA ILE A 344 -3.75 3.03 -3.53
C ILE A 344 -4.13 2.56 -2.12
N HIS A 345 -5.42 2.47 -1.79
CA HIS A 345 -5.87 1.98 -0.48
C HIS A 345 -5.53 0.51 -0.25
N LEU A 346 -5.57 -0.31 -1.29
CA LEU A 346 -5.13 -1.70 -1.24
C LEU A 346 -3.61 -1.87 -1.10
N GLY A 347 -2.81 -0.82 -1.40
CA GLY A 347 -1.36 -0.83 -1.35
C GLY A 347 -0.67 -1.30 -2.63
N TYR A 348 -1.40 -1.48 -3.73
CA TYR A 348 -0.79 -1.79 -5.04
C TYR A 348 -0.25 -0.56 -5.75
N LEU A 349 -0.69 0.62 -5.37
CA LEU A 349 -0.15 1.88 -5.83
C LEU A 349 0.24 2.76 -4.65
N ALA A 350 1.23 3.61 -4.86
CA ALA A 350 1.56 4.72 -3.98
C ALA A 350 1.01 6.02 -4.57
N TYR A 351 0.90 7.05 -3.75
CA TYR A 351 0.37 8.34 -4.12
C TYR A 351 1.32 9.47 -3.75
N ASP A 352 1.74 10.24 -4.74
CA ASP A 352 2.45 11.49 -4.52
C ASP A 352 1.43 12.63 -4.39
N ARG A 353 1.32 13.14 -3.17
CA ARG A 353 0.37 14.20 -2.83
C ARG A 353 0.75 15.56 -3.47
N THR A 354 2.04 15.80 -3.68
CA THR A 354 2.54 17.06 -4.23
C THR A 354 2.19 17.18 -5.70
N PHE A 355 2.44 16.12 -6.45
CA PHE A 355 2.19 16.07 -7.88
C PHE A 355 0.82 15.48 -8.24
N ARG A 356 0.06 14.97 -7.25
CA ARG A 356 -1.23 14.28 -7.42
C ARG A 356 -1.14 13.14 -8.42
N THR A 357 -0.15 12.30 -8.27
CA THR A 357 0.10 11.17 -9.16
C THR A 357 0.12 9.86 -8.40
N ALA A 358 -0.35 8.79 -9.05
CA ALA A 358 -0.17 7.42 -8.61
C ALA A 358 1.03 6.78 -9.31
N PHE A 359 1.69 5.86 -8.65
CA PHE A 359 2.82 5.10 -9.19
C PHE A 359 2.97 3.75 -8.49
N ILE A 360 3.71 2.82 -9.09
CA ILE A 360 4.03 1.54 -8.47
C ILE A 360 5.15 1.76 -7.43
N PRO A 361 4.91 1.42 -6.13
CA PRO A 361 5.81 1.81 -5.05
C PRO A 361 7.19 1.15 -5.12
N ASN A 362 7.26 -0.14 -5.46
CA ASN A 362 8.48 -0.94 -5.33
C ASN A 362 8.50 -2.16 -6.24
N GLU A 363 9.60 -2.91 -6.19
CA GLU A 363 9.80 -4.09 -7.04
C GLU A 363 8.85 -5.24 -6.67
N GLU A 364 8.54 -5.45 -5.39
CA GLU A 364 7.57 -6.45 -4.93
C GLU A 364 6.23 -6.28 -5.63
N ILE A 365 5.64 -5.09 -5.53
CA ILE A 365 4.33 -4.78 -6.13
C ILE A 365 4.39 -4.76 -7.65
N ARG A 366 5.51 -4.36 -8.24
CA ARG A 366 5.71 -4.42 -9.68
C ARG A 366 5.57 -5.85 -10.21
N GLN A 367 6.20 -6.81 -9.53
CA GLN A 367 6.10 -8.22 -9.91
C GLN A 367 4.66 -8.73 -9.81
N GLU A 368 3.92 -8.36 -8.78
CA GLU A 368 2.51 -8.71 -8.64
C GLU A 368 1.65 -8.18 -9.79
N LEU A 369 1.84 -6.90 -10.15
CA LEU A 369 1.11 -6.30 -11.27
C LEU A 369 1.48 -6.95 -12.61
N ILE A 370 2.74 -7.27 -12.85
CA ILE A 370 3.17 -8.02 -14.05
C ILE A 370 2.48 -9.38 -14.11
N LEU A 371 2.43 -10.12 -12.98
CA LEU A 371 1.74 -11.42 -12.91
C LEU A 371 0.25 -11.29 -13.18
N ALA A 372 -0.40 -10.26 -12.64
CA ALA A 372 -1.81 -9.98 -12.87
C ALA A 372 -2.11 -9.69 -14.35
N THR A 373 -1.21 -9.03 -15.07
CA THR A 373 -1.38 -8.74 -16.49
C THR A 373 -1.13 -9.95 -17.39
N LYS A 374 -0.40 -10.98 -16.94
CA LYS A 374 -0.15 -12.22 -17.73
C LYS A 374 -1.39 -13.11 -17.91
N ARG A 375 -2.44 -12.94 -17.11
CA ARG A 375 -3.67 -13.76 -17.18
C ARG A 375 -4.79 -13.04 -17.95
N LYS A 376 -5.43 -13.75 -18.87
CA LYS A 376 -6.65 -13.49 -19.69
C LYS A 376 -7.08 -12.02 -19.90
N LYS A 377 -7.13 -11.57 -21.12
CA LYS A 377 -7.57 -10.29 -21.72
C LYS A 377 -6.48 -9.25 -22.05
N TRP A 378 -5.23 -9.48 -21.66
CA TRP A 378 -4.11 -8.62 -22.05
C TRP A 378 -3.26 -9.26 -23.15
N ASN A 379 -3.91 -9.87 -24.16
CA ASN A 379 -3.20 -10.50 -25.29
C ASN A 379 -2.20 -9.55 -25.95
N GLU A 380 -2.55 -8.28 -26.06
CA GLU A 380 -1.65 -7.24 -26.55
C GLU A 380 -0.40 -7.10 -25.67
N LEU A 381 -0.55 -7.17 -24.36
CA LEU A 381 0.58 -7.08 -23.42
C LEU A 381 1.44 -8.36 -23.42
N ILE A 382 0.84 -9.53 -23.67
CA ILE A 382 1.58 -10.80 -23.80
C ILE A 382 2.41 -10.80 -25.08
N VAL A 383 1.86 -10.32 -26.21
CA VAL A 383 2.60 -10.11 -27.46
C VAL A 383 3.72 -9.11 -27.22
N PHE A 384 3.40 -7.98 -26.61
CA PHE A 384 4.34 -6.92 -26.25
C PHE A 384 5.46 -7.39 -25.33
N GLN A 385 5.17 -8.22 -24.33
CA GLN A 385 6.20 -8.77 -23.43
C GLN A 385 7.18 -9.67 -24.21
N LYS A 386 6.71 -10.48 -25.15
CA LYS A 386 7.58 -11.29 -26.04
C LYS A 386 8.44 -10.40 -26.93
N GLU A 387 7.89 -9.33 -27.46
CA GLU A 387 8.61 -8.34 -28.26
C GLU A 387 9.66 -7.61 -27.42
N SER A 388 9.32 -7.22 -26.19
CA SER A 388 10.26 -6.63 -25.24
C SER A 388 11.38 -7.61 -24.84
N GLU A 389 11.09 -8.91 -24.67
CA GLU A 389 12.14 -9.92 -24.43
C GLU A 389 13.06 -10.08 -25.64
N GLN A 390 12.53 -10.03 -26.86
CA GLN A 390 13.33 -10.08 -28.08
C GLN A 390 14.18 -8.82 -28.23
N LEU A 391 13.61 -7.64 -27.95
CA LEU A 391 14.34 -6.37 -27.95
C LEU A 391 15.54 -6.40 -26.99
N LEU A 392 15.34 -6.90 -25.78
CA LEU A 392 16.42 -7.04 -24.80
C LEU A 392 17.52 -7.99 -25.32
N LYS A 393 17.16 -9.13 -25.90
CA LYS A 393 18.13 -10.06 -26.51
C LYS A 393 18.91 -9.41 -27.63
N ASP A 394 18.23 -8.72 -28.55
CA ASP A 394 18.88 -8.02 -29.66
C ASP A 394 19.80 -6.89 -29.16
N THR A 395 19.43 -6.21 -28.07
CA THR A 395 20.29 -5.20 -27.43
C THR A 395 21.57 -5.83 -26.88
N ILE A 396 21.46 -6.94 -26.15
CA ILE A 396 22.62 -7.65 -25.56
C ILE A 396 23.51 -8.22 -26.67
N GLN A 397 22.93 -8.65 -27.78
CA GLN A 397 23.66 -9.14 -28.95
C GLN A 397 24.20 -8.01 -29.83
N MET A 398 24.02 -6.76 -29.43
CA MET A 398 24.45 -5.55 -30.17
C MET A 398 23.86 -5.44 -31.58
N ASN A 399 22.65 -5.97 -31.80
CA ASN A 399 21.96 -5.91 -33.08
C ASN A 399 21.16 -4.61 -33.23
N GLY A 400 21.83 -3.48 -33.39
CA GLY A 400 21.22 -2.15 -33.46
C GLY A 400 20.09 -2.02 -34.51
N ASN A 401 20.20 -2.70 -35.65
CA ASN A 401 19.17 -2.66 -36.68
C ASN A 401 17.86 -3.35 -36.24
N ALA A 402 17.96 -4.48 -35.53
CA ALA A 402 16.78 -5.16 -34.99
C ALA A 402 16.15 -4.32 -33.87
N VAL A 403 16.96 -3.77 -32.97
CA VAL A 403 16.51 -2.86 -31.89
C VAL A 403 15.77 -1.65 -32.47
N ALA A 404 16.31 -0.98 -33.48
CA ALA A 404 15.66 0.16 -34.12
C ALA A 404 14.29 -0.19 -34.74
N LYS A 405 14.18 -1.34 -35.39
CA LYS A 405 12.93 -1.82 -36.01
C LYS A 405 11.87 -2.15 -34.95
N GLU A 406 12.27 -2.79 -33.87
CA GLU A 406 11.36 -3.17 -32.81
C GLU A 406 10.83 -1.94 -32.04
N ILE A 407 11.70 -0.97 -31.75
CA ILE A 407 11.29 0.32 -31.18
C ILE A 407 10.35 1.06 -32.14
N GLU A 408 10.60 1.04 -33.47
CA GLU A 408 9.71 1.65 -34.45
C GLU A 408 8.32 0.98 -34.49
N LYS A 409 8.25 -0.35 -34.32
CA LYS A 409 7.00 -1.10 -34.25
C LYS A 409 6.21 -0.72 -32.99
N ILE A 410 6.85 -0.78 -31.83
CA ILE A 410 6.27 -0.40 -30.55
C ILE A 410 5.78 1.06 -30.59
N HIS A 411 6.58 1.95 -31.15
CA HIS A 411 6.19 3.34 -31.35
C HIS A 411 4.89 3.47 -32.17
N ARG A 412 4.74 2.73 -33.28
CA ARG A 412 3.54 2.78 -34.13
C ARG A 412 2.28 2.24 -33.44
N GLU A 413 2.41 1.18 -32.70
CA GLU A 413 1.29 0.52 -32.02
C GLU A 413 0.79 1.31 -30.81
N TYR A 414 1.69 1.98 -30.11
CA TYR A 414 1.36 2.69 -28.88
C TYR A 414 1.28 4.24 -29.00
N THR A 415 1.49 4.81 -30.20
CA THR A 415 1.42 6.28 -30.44
C THR A 415 0.00 6.83 -30.26
N SER A 416 -1.04 6.03 -30.32
CA SER A 416 -2.42 6.46 -30.01
C SER A 416 -2.59 6.80 -28.52
N VAL A 417 -1.72 6.26 -27.68
CA VAL A 417 -1.75 6.39 -26.21
C VAL A 417 -0.82 7.51 -25.73
N ILE A 418 0.29 7.75 -26.44
CA ILE A 418 1.32 8.74 -26.07
C ILE A 418 1.39 9.82 -27.15
N ARG A 419 1.16 11.10 -26.78
CA ARG A 419 1.39 12.23 -27.70
C ARG A 419 2.88 12.36 -27.96
N TYR A 420 3.33 11.84 -29.11
CA TYR A 420 4.73 11.77 -29.51
C TYR A 420 5.21 13.08 -30.13
N ASN A 421 5.80 13.96 -29.34
CA ASN A 421 6.18 15.30 -29.79
C ASN A 421 7.62 15.71 -29.48
N ASN A 422 8.35 14.96 -28.66
CA ASN A 422 9.70 15.35 -28.20
C ASN A 422 10.49 14.13 -27.65
N GLU A 423 11.70 14.39 -27.18
CA GLU A 423 12.63 13.42 -26.58
C GLU A 423 12.03 12.70 -25.35
N ASN A 424 11.21 13.38 -24.54
CA ASN A 424 10.51 12.78 -23.40
C ASN A 424 9.49 11.70 -23.83
N SER A 425 8.84 11.90 -24.96
CA SER A 425 7.92 10.90 -25.52
C SER A 425 8.68 9.66 -26.01
N LEU A 426 9.87 9.83 -26.58
CA LEU A 426 10.77 8.73 -26.95
C LEU A 426 11.22 7.96 -25.70
N SER A 427 11.54 8.67 -24.62
CA SER A 427 11.89 8.09 -23.33
C SER A 427 10.77 7.19 -22.78
N SER A 428 9.51 7.61 -22.88
CA SER A 428 8.37 6.81 -22.44
C SER A 428 8.18 5.54 -23.28
N VAL A 429 8.31 5.65 -24.62
CA VAL A 429 8.26 4.48 -25.51
C VAL A 429 9.35 3.47 -25.18
N LEU A 430 10.57 3.94 -24.88
CA LEU A 430 11.66 3.04 -24.51
C LEU A 430 11.46 2.36 -23.16
N SER A 431 10.92 3.07 -22.18
CA SER A 431 10.58 2.46 -20.90
C SER A 431 9.59 1.30 -21.06
N ILE A 432 8.62 1.49 -21.95
CA ILE A 432 7.67 0.45 -22.33
C ILE A 432 8.42 -0.66 -23.09
N ALA A 433 9.20 -0.33 -24.09
CA ALA A 433 9.90 -1.28 -24.94
C ALA A 433 10.81 -2.24 -24.16
N TYR A 434 11.44 -1.76 -23.09
CA TYR A 434 12.29 -2.56 -22.22
C TYR A 434 11.58 -3.10 -20.96
N LEU A 435 10.27 -3.21 -20.97
CA LEU A 435 9.52 -3.68 -19.81
C LEU A 435 9.98 -5.06 -19.30
N SER A 436 10.29 -6.00 -20.20
CA SER A 436 10.78 -7.34 -19.86
C SER A 436 12.16 -7.33 -19.19
N SER A 437 12.95 -6.26 -19.40
CA SER A 437 14.26 -6.14 -18.78
C SER A 437 14.19 -6.19 -17.25
N MET A 438 13.09 -5.77 -16.67
CA MET A 438 12.88 -5.73 -15.22
C MET A 438 12.87 -7.11 -14.56
N GLN A 439 12.76 -8.18 -15.33
CA GLN A 439 12.98 -9.54 -14.83
C GLN A 439 14.45 -9.73 -14.40
N TYR A 440 15.40 -9.15 -15.14
CA TYR A 440 16.83 -9.35 -14.99
C TYR A 440 17.56 -8.12 -14.44
N TYR A 441 16.96 -6.95 -14.60
CA TYR A 441 17.49 -5.65 -14.20
C TYR A 441 16.63 -5.01 -13.12
N PHE A 442 17.23 -4.13 -12.35
CA PHE A 442 16.47 -3.18 -11.54
C PHE A 442 15.69 -2.21 -12.43
N LYS A 443 14.72 -1.47 -11.85
CA LYS A 443 14.01 -0.40 -12.55
C LYS A 443 15.03 0.51 -13.24
N PRO A 444 14.88 0.81 -14.54
CA PRO A 444 15.79 1.71 -15.25
C PRO A 444 15.87 3.07 -14.56
N ILE A 445 17.08 3.55 -14.33
CA ILE A 445 17.29 4.87 -13.76
C ILE A 445 17.29 5.88 -14.91
N ARG A 446 16.35 6.82 -14.87
CA ARG A 446 16.26 7.93 -15.81
C ARG A 446 17.10 9.10 -15.34
N GLU A 447 17.61 9.91 -16.28
CA GLU A 447 18.42 11.08 -15.97
C GLU A 447 19.51 10.77 -14.94
N PHE A 448 20.20 9.64 -15.14
CA PHE A 448 21.22 9.17 -14.20
C PHE A 448 22.40 10.13 -14.18
N PRO A 449 22.78 10.73 -13.03
CA PRO A 449 23.93 11.62 -12.92
C PRO A 449 25.21 10.85 -13.26
N ALA A 450 25.83 11.17 -14.37
CA ALA A 450 26.96 10.43 -14.87
C ALA A 450 28.05 11.38 -15.44
N GLY A 451 29.22 11.33 -14.89
CA GLY A 451 30.37 12.12 -15.36
C GLY A 451 30.07 13.63 -15.40
N ARG A 452 30.05 14.23 -16.60
CA ARG A 452 29.82 15.67 -16.84
C ARG A 452 28.36 15.96 -17.28
N GLY A 453 27.41 15.06 -17.03
CA GLY A 453 26.02 15.24 -17.45
C GLY A 453 25.11 14.15 -16.88
N PHE A 454 24.00 13.89 -17.59
CA PHE A 454 23.02 12.87 -17.23
C PHE A 454 22.86 11.91 -18.41
N ALA A 455 22.88 10.61 -18.15
CA ALA A 455 22.47 9.59 -19.12
C ALA A 455 20.95 9.44 -19.09
N ASP A 456 20.31 9.33 -20.25
CA ASP A 456 18.85 9.25 -20.34
C ASP A 456 18.30 8.00 -19.63
N PHE A 457 18.99 6.85 -19.80
CA PHE A 457 18.69 5.62 -19.07
C PHE A 457 19.94 4.86 -18.68
N VAL A 458 19.88 4.25 -17.49
CA VAL A 458 20.85 3.26 -17.05
C VAL A 458 20.10 2.03 -16.53
N PHE A 459 20.46 0.86 -17.06
CA PHE A 459 19.94 -0.44 -16.64
C PHE A 459 21.05 -1.17 -15.87
N ILE A 460 20.80 -1.50 -14.62
CA ILE A 460 21.75 -2.23 -13.76
C ILE A 460 21.17 -3.61 -13.51
N PRO A 461 21.88 -4.71 -13.89
CA PRO A 461 21.42 -6.07 -13.60
C PRO A 461 21.29 -6.32 -12.11
N LYS A 462 20.31 -7.12 -11.74
CA LYS A 462 20.19 -7.63 -10.36
C LYS A 462 21.41 -8.51 -10.02
N PRO A 463 21.80 -8.62 -8.74
CA PRO A 463 23.02 -9.33 -8.34
C PRO A 463 23.14 -10.75 -8.90
N GLU A 464 22.04 -11.49 -8.90
CA GLU A 464 21.97 -12.87 -9.42
C GLU A 464 22.18 -12.98 -10.93
N PHE A 465 22.00 -11.88 -11.67
CA PHE A 465 22.11 -11.83 -13.14
C PHE A 465 23.35 -11.09 -13.66
N GLN A 466 24.17 -10.50 -12.80
CA GLN A 466 25.33 -9.68 -13.20
C GLN A 466 26.35 -10.42 -14.08
N ASN A 467 26.45 -11.74 -13.94
CA ASN A 467 27.36 -12.57 -14.74
C ASN A 467 26.80 -12.90 -16.14
N TYR A 468 25.49 -12.70 -16.35
CA TYR A 468 24.81 -13.10 -17.59
C TYR A 468 24.34 -11.90 -18.41
N TYR A 469 24.06 -10.79 -17.75
CA TYR A 469 23.50 -9.59 -18.35
C TYR A 469 24.42 -8.38 -18.14
N PRO A 470 24.77 -7.62 -19.22
CA PRO A 470 25.55 -6.42 -19.10
C PRO A 470 24.73 -5.26 -18.50
N ALA A 471 25.38 -4.31 -17.85
CA ALA A 471 24.74 -3.02 -17.62
C ALA A 471 24.60 -2.26 -18.93
N LEU A 472 23.53 -1.47 -19.09
CA LEU A 472 23.26 -0.70 -20.29
C LEU A 472 23.23 0.79 -19.94
N VAL A 473 23.95 1.60 -20.74
CA VAL A 473 23.84 3.07 -20.72
C VAL A 473 23.23 3.49 -22.05
N VAL A 474 22.07 4.13 -22.00
CA VAL A 474 21.31 4.52 -23.19
C VAL A 474 21.21 6.04 -23.27
N GLU A 475 21.51 6.59 -24.41
CA GLU A 475 21.36 8.00 -24.75
C GLU A 475 20.41 8.15 -25.93
N LEU A 476 19.48 9.08 -25.82
CA LEU A 476 18.45 9.36 -26.80
C LEU A 476 18.78 10.61 -27.60
N LYS A 477 18.38 10.60 -28.85
CA LYS A 477 18.46 11.79 -29.71
C LYS A 477 17.19 11.94 -30.52
N TRP A 478 16.83 13.17 -30.74
CA TRP A 478 15.69 13.56 -31.56
C TRP A 478 16.16 14.41 -32.72
N ASP A 479 15.90 13.96 -33.97
CA ASP A 479 16.36 14.62 -35.21
C ASP A 479 17.89 14.87 -35.26
N LYS A 480 18.69 13.95 -34.67
CA LYS A 480 20.18 14.00 -34.70
C LYS A 480 20.74 12.71 -35.28
N SER A 481 21.62 11.99 -34.56
CA SER A 481 22.14 10.69 -34.98
C SER A 481 22.38 9.75 -33.79
N ALA A 482 22.22 8.45 -34.02
CA ALA A 482 22.54 7.42 -33.03
C ALA A 482 24.05 7.35 -32.73
N VAL A 483 24.88 7.60 -33.71
CA VAL A 483 26.36 7.68 -33.54
C VAL A 483 26.70 8.86 -32.62
N GLY A 484 26.11 10.04 -32.83
CA GLY A 484 26.31 11.19 -31.96
C GLY A 484 25.83 10.98 -30.51
N ALA A 485 24.86 10.10 -30.29
CA ALA A 485 24.48 9.68 -28.94
C ALA A 485 25.62 8.88 -28.27
N ILE A 486 26.22 7.92 -28.97
CA ILE A 486 27.36 7.15 -28.46
C ILE A 486 28.58 8.07 -28.18
N GLU A 487 28.88 9.00 -29.10
CA GLU A 487 29.94 9.99 -28.88
C GLU A 487 29.71 10.81 -27.62
N GLN A 488 28.46 11.24 -27.37
CA GLN A 488 28.11 11.98 -26.16
C GLN A 488 28.34 11.15 -24.90
N ILE A 489 27.96 9.85 -24.87
CA ILE A 489 28.20 8.97 -23.73
C ILE A 489 29.68 8.89 -23.42
N LYS A 490 30.54 8.76 -24.46
CA LYS A 490 32.00 8.69 -24.34
C LYS A 490 32.60 10.01 -23.88
N GLU A 491 32.24 11.12 -24.51
CA GLU A 491 32.75 12.47 -24.20
C GLU A 491 32.42 12.89 -22.76
N LYS A 492 31.21 12.65 -22.32
CA LYS A 492 30.74 12.98 -20.97
C LYS A 492 31.16 11.94 -19.93
N GLN A 493 31.83 10.87 -20.34
CA GLN A 493 32.34 9.80 -19.47
C GLN A 493 31.23 9.16 -18.57
N TYR A 494 30.06 8.93 -19.13
CA TYR A 494 28.93 8.33 -18.39
C TYR A 494 29.27 6.97 -17.79
N GLY A 495 30.10 6.16 -18.44
CA GLY A 495 30.60 4.89 -17.90
C GLY A 495 31.42 5.02 -16.61
N ASN A 496 31.97 6.19 -16.32
CA ASN A 496 32.74 6.42 -15.10
C ASN A 496 31.84 6.42 -13.83
N ALA A 497 30.55 6.70 -13.95
CA ALA A 497 29.62 6.61 -12.83
C ALA A 497 29.32 5.15 -12.44
N LEU A 498 29.68 4.19 -13.31
CA LEU A 498 29.54 2.75 -13.06
C LEU A 498 30.92 2.08 -12.86
N LYS A 499 31.95 2.82 -12.42
CA LYS A 499 33.32 2.28 -12.21
C LYS A 499 33.39 1.12 -11.25
N ASP A 500 32.54 1.13 -10.23
CA ASP A 500 32.47 0.08 -9.22
C ASP A 500 31.66 -1.15 -9.67
N TYR A 501 30.98 -1.03 -10.84
CA TYR A 501 30.27 -2.15 -11.44
C TYR A 501 31.28 -3.09 -12.13
N GLN A 502 31.35 -4.34 -11.67
CA GLN A 502 32.37 -5.30 -12.14
C GLN A 502 31.96 -6.07 -13.41
N GLY A 503 30.67 -5.97 -13.82
CA GLY A 503 30.13 -6.66 -14.99
C GLY A 503 30.47 -5.98 -16.33
N ASN A 504 30.00 -6.55 -17.44
CA ASN A 504 30.09 -5.97 -18.76
C ASN A 504 29.20 -4.74 -18.90
N LEU A 505 29.58 -3.79 -19.72
CA LEU A 505 28.85 -2.56 -19.97
C LEU A 505 28.65 -2.34 -21.48
N LEU A 506 27.41 -2.12 -21.89
CA LEU A 506 27.06 -1.73 -23.25
C LEU A 506 26.57 -0.28 -23.27
N LEU A 507 26.96 0.43 -24.33
CA LEU A 507 26.49 1.78 -24.64
C LEU A 507 25.54 1.70 -25.81
N ALA A 508 24.34 2.26 -25.69
CA ALA A 508 23.35 2.28 -26.75
C ALA A 508 22.92 3.71 -27.07
N GLY A 509 23.13 4.12 -28.32
CA GLY A 509 22.65 5.38 -28.85
C GLY A 509 21.42 5.15 -29.71
N ILE A 510 20.32 5.82 -29.41
CA ILE A 510 19.05 5.69 -30.13
C ILE A 510 18.62 7.07 -30.64
N ASN A 511 18.30 7.16 -31.93
CA ASN A 511 17.82 8.40 -32.56
C ASN A 511 16.48 8.17 -33.25
N TYR A 512 15.56 9.13 -33.13
CA TYR A 512 14.35 9.21 -33.92
C TYR A 512 14.41 10.35 -34.92
N ASN A 513 14.18 10.06 -36.18
CA ASN A 513 14.14 11.05 -37.25
C ASN A 513 12.68 11.41 -37.57
N LYS A 514 12.28 12.64 -37.27
CA LYS A 514 10.92 13.15 -37.45
C LYS A 514 10.47 13.20 -38.92
N LYS A 515 11.40 13.43 -39.85
CA LYS A 515 11.09 13.53 -41.29
C LYS A 515 10.83 12.16 -41.90
N THR A 516 11.68 11.18 -41.60
CA THR A 516 11.57 9.81 -42.13
C THR A 516 10.67 8.93 -41.28
N LYS A 517 10.35 9.35 -40.03
CA LYS A 517 9.64 8.59 -39.01
C LYS A 517 10.32 7.25 -38.68
N LYS A 518 11.64 7.20 -38.77
CA LYS A 518 12.45 6.00 -38.53
C LYS A 518 13.32 6.17 -37.29
N HIS A 519 13.59 5.05 -36.63
CA HIS A 519 14.57 4.94 -35.57
C HIS A 519 15.89 4.41 -36.09
N GLU A 520 16.97 4.85 -35.44
CA GLU A 520 18.34 4.36 -35.65
C GLU A 520 18.88 3.96 -34.27
N CYS A 521 19.63 2.87 -34.21
CA CYS A 521 20.28 2.41 -33.00
C CYS A 521 21.68 1.93 -33.29
N VAL A 522 22.64 2.41 -32.48
CA VAL A 522 24.02 1.95 -32.47
C VAL A 522 24.35 1.44 -31.08
N ILE A 523 24.97 0.27 -30.99
CA ILE A 523 25.30 -0.36 -29.70
C ILE A 523 26.79 -0.76 -29.76
N GLU A 524 27.53 -0.39 -28.72
CA GLU A 524 28.96 -0.69 -28.57
C GLU A 524 29.25 -1.26 -27.18
N ALA A 525 30.18 -2.21 -27.11
CA ALA A 525 30.72 -2.66 -25.82
C ALA A 525 31.74 -1.63 -25.31
N MET A 526 31.61 -1.24 -24.07
CA MET A 526 32.64 -0.41 -23.42
C MET A 526 33.81 -1.31 -23.03
N GLN A 527 34.95 -1.11 -23.64
CA GLN A 527 36.21 -1.72 -23.18
C GLN A 527 36.64 -1.07 -21.87
N LYS A 528 36.87 -1.91 -20.85
CA LYS A 528 37.39 -1.48 -19.54
C LYS A 528 38.81 -1.00 -19.61
#